data_d61e64d442401847784e10005dd0a64e
#
_entry.id   d61e64d442401847784e10005dd0a64e
#
_cell.length_a   1.000
_cell.length_b   1.000
_cell.length_c   1.000
_cell.angle_alpha   90.00
_cell.angle_beta   90.00
_cell.angle_gamma   90.00
#
_symmetry.space_group_name_H-M   'P 1'
#
loop_
_entity.id
_entity.type
_entity.pdbx_description
1 polymer ?
#
loop_
_entity_poly.entity_id
_entity_poly.type
_entity_poly.pdbx_seq_one_letter_code
_entity_poly.pdbx_strand_id
1 'polypeptide(L)'
;MAAMTTDFHLAGGPESAFRVRLLPPGDLRLALPLAQLLYPFLTERAWFDYAKQPQNGEQRRILVACDPRGYLHGLCTLSDGFDLRCGRSLDVDDFVVASFVDTKSVAEALVAGIEEIARSGDYQEVRVMLADSNLPHRQAVADTLNSGGHVRTMARFTKPLAQPPRPMVSL
;
A
#
# COMPACT_ATOMS: atom_id res chain seq x y z
N MET A 1 -20.92 22.10 3.93
CA MET A 1 -20.81 20.64 3.78
C MET A 1 -19.54 20.23 4.51
N ALA A 2 -19.68 19.61 5.67
CA ALA A 2 -18.58 19.25 6.54
C ALA A 2 -17.92 17.95 6.00
N ALA A 3 -16.61 18.04 5.74
CA ALA A 3 -15.81 16.85 5.46
C ALA A 3 -15.77 16.00 6.74
N MET A 4 -16.48 14.88 6.74
CA MET A 4 -16.35 13.89 7.78
C MET A 4 -14.96 13.23 7.63
N THR A 5 -14.02 13.71 8.43
CA THR A 5 -12.76 12.99 8.67
C THR A 5 -13.14 11.74 9.46
N THR A 6 -13.41 10.67 8.77
CA THR A 6 -13.63 9.37 9.40
C THR A 6 -12.25 8.85 9.79
N ASP A 7 -11.87 9.02 11.06
CA ASP A 7 -10.79 8.27 11.68
C ASP A 7 -11.19 6.78 11.68
N PHE A 8 -10.94 6.11 10.57
CA PHE A 8 -11.01 4.66 10.50
C PHE A 8 -9.82 4.08 11.28
N HIS A 9 -10.02 3.89 12.57
CA HIS A 9 -9.18 3.02 13.38
C HIS A 9 -9.58 1.58 13.04
N LEU A 10 -8.90 1.00 12.06
CA LEU A 10 -9.01 -0.43 11.80
C LEU A 10 -8.29 -1.15 12.94
N ALA A 11 -9.06 -1.76 13.83
CA ALA A 11 -8.54 -2.54 14.93
C ALA A 11 -7.74 -3.72 14.36
N GLY A 12 -6.43 -3.68 14.49
CA GLY A 12 -5.65 -4.92 14.52
C GLY A 12 -6.27 -5.80 15.61
N GLY A 13 -6.43 -7.12 15.35
CA GLY A 13 -6.96 -8.03 16.34
C GLY A 13 -6.23 -7.88 17.70
N PRO A 14 -6.80 -8.37 18.82
CA PRO A 14 -6.37 -8.07 20.19
C PRO A 14 -4.92 -8.44 20.53
N GLU A 15 -4.18 -9.05 19.60
CA GLU A 15 -2.77 -9.43 19.76
C GLU A 15 -1.80 -8.74 18.76
N SER A 16 -2.28 -7.87 17.87
CA SER A 16 -1.38 -7.22 16.91
C SER A 16 -0.61 -6.07 17.58
N ALA A 17 0.72 -6.16 17.55
CA ALA A 17 1.62 -5.09 17.99
C ALA A 17 1.53 -3.84 17.08
N PHE A 18 0.86 -3.94 15.93
CA PHE A 18 0.75 -2.88 14.94
C PHE A 18 -0.71 -2.46 14.72
N ARG A 19 -0.91 -1.15 14.58
CA ARG A 19 -2.19 -0.55 14.22
C ARG A 19 -2.18 -0.16 12.76
N VAL A 20 -3.31 -0.32 12.08
CA VAL A 20 -3.45 0.04 10.68
C VAL A 20 -4.41 1.21 10.54
N ARG A 21 -4.02 2.21 9.75
CA ARG A 21 -4.85 3.38 9.48
C ARG A 21 -4.61 3.92 8.08
N LEU A 22 -5.59 4.63 7.54
CA LEU A 22 -5.38 5.46 6.36
C LEU A 22 -4.49 6.66 6.73
N LEU A 23 -3.55 6.98 5.85
CA LEU A 23 -2.62 8.09 6.03
C LEU A 23 -3.31 9.40 5.63
N PRO A 24 -3.46 10.37 6.55
CA PRO A 24 -4.00 11.67 6.21
C PRO A 24 -3.08 12.41 5.23
N PRO A 25 -3.61 13.28 4.35
CA PRO A 25 -2.80 14.07 3.42
C PRO A 25 -1.70 14.89 4.09
N GLY A 26 -1.91 15.33 5.33
CA GLY A 26 -0.91 16.08 6.12
C GLY A 26 0.30 15.25 6.56
N ASP A 27 0.15 13.92 6.62
CA ASP A 27 1.17 12.99 7.12
C ASP A 27 1.98 12.33 5.99
N LEU A 28 1.78 12.71 4.72
CA LEU A 28 2.43 12.08 3.57
C LEU A 28 3.97 12.04 3.66
N ARG A 29 4.57 13.06 4.31
CA ARG A 29 6.01 13.10 4.55
C ARG A 29 6.52 11.93 5.39
N LEU A 30 5.72 11.49 6.35
CA LEU A 30 6.11 10.40 7.24
C LEU A 30 6.26 9.07 6.50
N ALA A 31 5.52 8.88 5.41
CA ALA A 31 5.55 7.65 4.62
C ALA A 31 6.60 7.67 3.48
N LEU A 32 7.17 8.83 3.15
CA LEU A 32 8.17 8.94 2.08
C LEU A 32 9.35 7.98 2.24
N PRO A 33 9.97 7.81 3.43
CA PRO A 33 11.07 6.87 3.59
C PRO A 33 10.70 5.42 3.25
N LEU A 34 9.46 5.00 3.55
CA LEU A 34 8.96 3.68 3.17
C LEU A 34 8.78 3.55 1.66
N ALA A 35 8.20 4.56 1.02
CA ALA A 35 8.04 4.57 -0.44
C ALA A 35 9.40 4.56 -1.16
N GLN A 36 10.43 5.19 -0.58
CA GLN A 36 11.80 5.19 -1.12
C GLN A 36 12.48 3.81 -1.04
N LEU A 37 12.01 2.89 -0.22
CA LEU A 37 12.51 1.50 -0.27
C LEU A 37 12.13 0.80 -1.58
N LEU A 38 10.97 1.12 -2.15
CA LEU A 38 10.55 0.62 -3.46
C LEU A 38 11.15 1.46 -4.61
N TYR A 39 11.23 2.76 -4.40
CA TYR A 39 11.62 3.74 -5.40
C TYR A 39 12.74 4.65 -4.86
N PRO A 40 14.02 4.22 -4.86
CA PRO A 40 15.12 4.92 -4.18
C PRO A 40 15.34 6.38 -4.63
N PHE A 41 14.91 6.72 -5.85
CA PHE A 41 15.05 8.08 -6.40
C PHE A 41 13.75 8.90 -6.31
N LEU A 42 12.77 8.43 -5.55
CA LEU A 42 11.50 9.13 -5.35
C LEU A 42 11.73 10.44 -4.60
N THR A 43 11.39 11.55 -5.24
CA THR A 43 11.44 12.87 -4.61
C THR A 43 10.16 13.12 -3.82
N GLU A 44 10.23 13.99 -2.81
CA GLU A 44 9.05 14.40 -2.04
C GLU A 44 7.95 14.96 -2.94
N ARG A 45 8.32 15.80 -3.92
CA ARG A 45 7.35 16.37 -4.87
C ARG A 45 6.63 15.27 -5.66
N ALA A 46 7.38 14.31 -6.22
CA ALA A 46 6.79 13.22 -6.98
C ALA A 46 5.88 12.34 -6.12
N TRP A 47 6.25 12.13 -4.86
CA TRP A 47 5.42 11.41 -3.89
C TRP A 47 4.09 12.13 -3.61
N PHE A 48 4.13 13.44 -3.36
CA PHE A 48 2.93 14.24 -3.16
C PHE A 48 2.04 14.30 -4.41
N ASP A 49 2.64 14.46 -5.58
CA ASP A 49 1.90 14.47 -6.84
C ASP A 49 1.24 13.11 -7.08
N TYR A 50 1.94 12.00 -6.82
CA TYR A 50 1.39 10.65 -6.90
C TYR A 50 0.21 10.42 -5.96
N ALA A 51 0.35 10.81 -4.69
CA ALA A 51 -0.68 10.63 -3.68
C ALA A 51 -1.96 11.44 -3.96
N LYS A 52 -1.83 12.57 -4.66
CA LYS A 52 -2.94 13.45 -5.03
C LYS A 52 -3.60 13.10 -6.36
N GLN A 53 -2.94 12.27 -7.18
CA GLN A 53 -3.51 11.91 -8.47
C GLN A 53 -4.78 11.06 -8.29
N PRO A 54 -5.91 11.50 -8.87
CA PRO A 54 -7.11 10.67 -8.85
C PRO A 54 -6.89 9.43 -9.71
N GLN A 55 -7.34 8.31 -9.22
CA GLN A 55 -7.43 7.07 -9.98
C GLN A 55 -8.90 6.68 -10.08
N ASN A 56 -9.40 6.51 -11.29
CA ASN A 56 -10.83 6.24 -11.56
C ASN A 56 -11.79 7.27 -10.94
N GLY A 57 -11.36 8.54 -10.82
CA GLY A 57 -12.18 9.63 -10.26
C GLY A 57 -12.11 9.78 -8.73
N GLU A 58 -11.47 8.87 -8.03
CA GLU A 58 -11.27 8.93 -6.58
C GLU A 58 -9.81 9.15 -6.21
N GLN A 59 -9.57 9.79 -5.07
CA GLN A 59 -8.22 9.99 -4.55
C GLN A 59 -7.62 8.65 -4.13
N ARG A 60 -6.34 8.45 -4.47
CA ARG A 60 -5.56 7.32 -3.99
C ARG A 60 -5.50 7.34 -2.46
N ARG A 61 -5.75 6.21 -1.85
CA ARG A 61 -5.67 6.03 -0.39
C ARG A 61 -4.35 5.35 -0.05
N ILE A 62 -3.71 5.76 1.02
CA ILE A 62 -2.47 5.15 1.50
C ILE A 62 -2.79 4.53 2.85
N LEU A 63 -2.63 3.21 2.95
CA LEU A 63 -2.79 2.46 4.17
C LEU A 63 -1.41 2.25 4.81
N VAL A 64 -1.29 2.49 6.10
CA VAL A 64 -0.03 2.35 6.84
C VAL A 64 -0.22 1.49 8.08
N ALA A 65 0.81 0.71 8.40
CA ALA A 65 0.94 0.03 9.67
C ALA A 65 1.92 0.78 10.56
N CYS A 66 1.51 1.10 11.78
CA CYS A 66 2.33 1.81 12.75
C CYS A 66 2.36 1.08 14.10
N ASP A 67 3.46 1.26 14.83
CA ASP A 67 3.59 0.79 16.20
C ASP A 67 2.81 1.69 17.19
N PRO A 68 2.72 1.34 18.49
CA PRO A 68 2.05 2.17 19.49
C PRO A 68 2.67 3.55 19.69
N ARG A 69 3.91 3.77 19.24
CA ARG A 69 4.62 5.06 19.30
C ARG A 69 4.34 5.91 18.07
N GLY A 70 3.65 5.35 17.05
CA GLY A 70 3.31 6.04 15.82
C GLY A 70 4.35 5.94 14.70
N TYR A 71 5.43 5.18 14.88
CA TYR A 71 6.39 4.93 13.80
C TYR A 71 5.79 4.02 12.74
N LEU A 72 5.98 4.38 11.47
CA LEU A 72 5.49 3.62 10.35
C LEU A 72 6.44 2.47 10.02
N HIS A 73 5.89 1.26 9.91
CA HIS A 73 6.64 0.03 9.61
C HIS A 73 6.25 -0.60 8.27
N GLY A 74 5.16 -0.16 7.68
CA GLY A 74 4.74 -0.61 6.37
C GLY A 74 3.68 0.29 5.76
N LEU A 75 3.56 0.24 4.45
CA LEU A 75 2.52 0.91 3.70
C LEU A 75 2.08 0.09 2.48
N CYS A 76 0.89 0.39 2.00
CA CYS A 76 0.47 0.09 0.64
C CYS A 76 -0.45 1.19 0.12
N THR A 77 -0.58 1.29 -1.20
CA THR A 77 -1.50 2.22 -1.83
C THR A 77 -2.75 1.48 -2.30
N LEU A 78 -3.91 2.09 -2.12
CA LEU A 78 -5.21 1.53 -2.42
C LEU A 78 -5.91 2.38 -3.47
N SER A 79 -6.53 1.72 -4.44
CA SER A 79 -7.34 2.36 -5.45
C SER A 79 -8.56 1.51 -5.82
N ASP A 80 -9.61 2.18 -6.28
CA ASP A 80 -10.79 1.49 -6.76
C ASP A 80 -10.55 0.99 -8.19
N GLY A 81 -10.81 -0.29 -8.41
CA GLY A 81 -10.78 -0.94 -9.70
C GLY A 81 -12.16 -1.40 -10.14
N PHE A 82 -12.29 -1.66 -11.42
CA PHE A 82 -13.48 -2.31 -11.99
C PHE A 82 -13.06 -3.33 -13.04
N ASP A 83 -13.63 -4.51 -12.95
CA ASP A 83 -13.37 -5.61 -13.87
C ASP A 83 -14.69 -6.16 -14.39
N LEU A 84 -14.77 -6.43 -15.69
CA LEU A 84 -15.98 -6.96 -16.31
C LEU A 84 -16.37 -8.35 -15.79
N ARG A 85 -15.42 -9.08 -15.22
CA ARG A 85 -15.62 -10.45 -14.73
C ARG A 85 -16.13 -10.50 -13.31
N CYS A 86 -15.58 -9.64 -12.43
CA CYS A 86 -15.90 -9.69 -11.00
C CYS A 86 -16.57 -8.41 -10.46
N GLY A 87 -16.65 -7.32 -11.25
CA GLY A 87 -17.22 -6.05 -10.78
C GLY A 87 -16.20 -5.16 -10.08
N ARG A 88 -16.57 -4.56 -8.94
CA ARG A 88 -15.69 -3.67 -8.16
C ARG A 88 -14.54 -4.45 -7.51
N SER A 89 -13.32 -3.96 -7.68
CA SER A 89 -12.13 -4.50 -7.01
C SER A 89 -11.46 -3.42 -6.18
N LEU A 90 -10.81 -3.85 -5.10
CA LEU A 90 -9.84 -3.04 -4.38
C LEU A 90 -8.45 -3.41 -4.89
N ASP A 91 -7.83 -2.48 -5.61
CA ASP A 91 -6.50 -2.66 -6.17
C ASP A 91 -5.46 -2.13 -5.16
N VAL A 92 -4.48 -2.96 -4.85
CA VAL A 92 -3.44 -2.71 -3.86
C VAL A 92 -2.09 -2.72 -4.56
N ASP A 93 -1.41 -1.58 -4.51
CA ASP A 93 -0.08 -1.37 -5.11
C ASP A 93 0.93 -0.94 -4.05
N ASP A 94 2.20 -0.85 -4.45
CA ASP A 94 3.29 -0.30 -3.64
C ASP A 94 3.39 -0.91 -2.22
N PHE A 95 3.14 -2.21 -2.11
CA PHE A 95 3.17 -2.91 -0.83
C PHE A 95 4.61 -3.02 -0.33
N VAL A 96 4.92 -2.37 0.78
CA VAL A 96 6.25 -2.37 1.40
C VAL A 96 6.17 -2.54 2.90
N VAL A 97 7.12 -3.30 3.45
CA VAL A 97 7.31 -3.50 4.89
C VAL A 97 8.77 -3.24 5.22
N ALA A 98 9.02 -2.44 6.25
CA ALA A 98 10.36 -2.03 6.69
C ALA A 98 10.62 -2.36 8.16
N SER A 99 10.05 -3.44 8.66
CA SER A 99 10.34 -3.90 10.02
C SER A 99 11.57 -4.82 10.02
N PHE A 100 12.58 -4.49 10.83
CA PHE A 100 13.75 -5.34 11.05
C PHE A 100 13.48 -6.46 12.06
N VAL A 101 12.41 -6.35 12.85
CA VAL A 101 12.14 -7.25 13.98
C VAL A 101 10.99 -8.19 13.68
N ASP A 102 9.93 -7.70 13.00
CA ASP A 102 8.71 -8.47 12.79
C ASP A 102 8.01 -8.08 11.48
N THR A 103 8.64 -8.46 10.38
CA THR A 103 8.10 -8.23 9.04
C THR A 103 6.76 -8.94 8.82
N LYS A 104 6.60 -10.12 9.40
CA LYS A 104 5.40 -10.93 9.24
C LYS A 104 4.19 -10.28 9.88
N SER A 105 4.27 -9.87 11.13
CA SER A 105 3.16 -9.22 11.83
C SER A 105 2.75 -7.89 11.19
N VAL A 106 3.71 -7.12 10.64
CA VAL A 106 3.39 -5.91 9.87
C VAL A 106 2.62 -6.25 8.60
N ALA A 107 3.06 -7.27 7.86
CA ALA A 107 2.37 -7.72 6.64
C ALA A 107 0.96 -8.23 6.96
N GLU A 108 0.81 -9.05 8.00
CA GLU A 108 -0.49 -9.56 8.48
C GLU A 108 -1.43 -8.42 8.87
N ALA A 109 -0.95 -7.42 9.59
CA ALA A 109 -1.74 -6.26 9.96
C ALA A 109 -2.24 -5.49 8.72
N LEU A 110 -1.35 -5.24 7.74
CA LEU A 110 -1.75 -4.56 6.49
C LEU A 110 -2.77 -5.38 5.70
N VAL A 111 -2.56 -6.69 5.54
CA VAL A 111 -3.50 -7.56 4.83
C VAL A 111 -4.86 -7.58 5.51
N ALA A 112 -4.91 -7.71 6.84
CA ALA A 112 -6.15 -7.64 7.59
C ALA A 112 -6.88 -6.30 7.40
N GLY A 113 -6.14 -5.18 7.40
CA GLY A 113 -6.69 -3.85 7.14
C GLY A 113 -7.24 -3.69 5.72
N ILE A 114 -6.55 -4.24 4.71
CA ILE A 114 -7.01 -4.27 3.32
C ILE A 114 -8.33 -5.05 3.21
N GLU A 115 -8.39 -6.24 3.80
CA GLU A 115 -9.59 -7.08 3.78
C GLU A 115 -10.78 -6.43 4.49
N GLU A 116 -10.53 -5.70 5.59
CA GLU A 116 -11.59 -4.97 6.30
C GLU A 116 -12.12 -3.81 5.46
N ILE A 117 -11.23 -3.05 4.79
CA ILE A 117 -11.63 -2.00 3.85
C ILE A 117 -12.43 -2.61 2.68
N ALA A 118 -11.98 -3.73 2.14
CA ALA A 118 -12.65 -4.39 1.04
C ALA A 118 -14.06 -4.86 1.45
N ARG A 119 -14.18 -5.45 2.62
CA ARG A 119 -15.45 -5.95 3.16
C ARG A 119 -16.44 -4.82 3.43
N SER A 120 -15.97 -3.72 4.03
CA SER A 120 -16.80 -2.55 4.34
C SER A 120 -17.17 -1.71 3.12
N GLY A 121 -16.34 -1.75 2.06
CA GLY A 121 -16.53 -1.00 0.81
C GLY A 121 -17.30 -1.74 -0.28
N ASP A 122 -17.84 -2.92 0.02
CA ASP A 122 -18.60 -3.75 -0.93
C ASP A 122 -17.82 -4.11 -2.20
N TYR A 123 -16.50 -4.40 -2.02
CA TYR A 123 -15.65 -4.91 -3.09
C TYR A 123 -15.81 -6.43 -3.23
N GLN A 124 -15.84 -6.90 -4.47
CA GLN A 124 -15.97 -8.32 -4.79
C GLN A 124 -14.62 -9.04 -4.85
N GLU A 125 -13.54 -8.28 -5.09
CA GLU A 125 -12.20 -8.83 -5.20
C GLU A 125 -11.16 -7.85 -4.63
N VAL A 126 -10.11 -8.40 -4.01
CA VAL A 126 -8.89 -7.67 -3.64
C VAL A 126 -7.77 -8.13 -4.57
N ARG A 127 -7.11 -7.19 -5.22
CA ARG A 127 -5.98 -7.45 -6.12
C ARG A 127 -4.72 -6.83 -5.56
N VAL A 128 -3.75 -7.64 -5.21
CA VAL A 128 -2.47 -7.16 -4.68
C VAL A 128 -1.39 -7.32 -5.74
N MET A 129 -0.77 -6.20 -6.11
CA MET A 129 0.40 -6.20 -6.98
C MET A 129 1.67 -6.02 -6.15
N LEU A 130 2.51 -7.05 -6.14
CA LEU A 130 3.83 -6.97 -5.53
C LEU A 130 4.84 -6.59 -6.61
N ALA A 131 5.57 -5.50 -6.37
CA ALA A 131 6.68 -5.11 -7.23
C ALA A 131 7.70 -6.25 -7.33
N ASP A 132 8.26 -6.46 -8.52
CA ASP A 132 9.33 -7.42 -8.72
C ASP A 132 10.65 -6.80 -8.21
N SER A 133 10.83 -6.85 -6.90
CA SER A 133 11.98 -6.30 -6.19
C SER A 133 12.68 -7.40 -5.39
N ASN A 134 13.99 -7.28 -5.25
CA ASN A 134 14.79 -8.17 -4.40
C ASN A 134 14.71 -7.78 -2.90
N LEU A 135 13.65 -7.09 -2.49
CA LEU A 135 13.47 -6.69 -1.11
C LEU A 135 13.22 -7.90 -0.22
N PRO A 136 13.93 -8.04 0.90
CA PRO A 136 13.84 -9.23 1.77
C PRO A 136 12.43 -9.53 2.28
N HIS A 137 11.62 -8.48 2.47
CA HIS A 137 10.26 -8.60 2.99
C HIS A 137 9.22 -9.06 1.95
N ARG A 138 9.56 -9.07 0.65
CA ARG A 138 8.64 -9.49 -0.41
C ARG A 138 8.13 -10.92 -0.20
N GLN A 139 9.02 -11.82 0.22
CA GLN A 139 8.64 -13.21 0.48
C GLN A 139 7.66 -13.30 1.66
N ALA A 140 7.92 -12.57 2.75
CA ALA A 140 7.03 -12.55 3.91
C ALA A 140 5.62 -12.04 3.55
N VAL A 141 5.53 -10.99 2.71
CA VAL A 141 4.25 -10.48 2.20
C VAL A 141 3.55 -11.53 1.34
N ALA A 142 4.28 -12.18 0.42
CA ALA A 142 3.73 -13.22 -0.44
C ALA A 142 3.22 -14.42 0.37
N ASP A 143 3.96 -14.84 1.40
CA ASP A 143 3.57 -15.93 2.29
C ASP A 143 2.32 -15.56 3.10
N THR A 144 2.23 -14.32 3.58
CA THR A 144 1.04 -13.81 4.29
C THR A 144 -0.18 -13.81 3.38
N LEU A 145 -0.05 -13.32 2.15
CA LEU A 145 -1.15 -13.32 1.18
C LEU A 145 -1.61 -14.75 0.86
N ASN A 146 -0.68 -15.67 0.61
CA ASN A 146 -1.01 -17.08 0.35
C ASN A 146 -1.73 -17.72 1.55
N SER A 147 -1.27 -17.45 2.77
CA SER A 147 -1.89 -17.97 4.00
C SER A 147 -3.29 -17.39 4.21
N GLY A 148 -3.55 -16.16 3.77
CA GLY A 148 -4.85 -15.49 3.78
C GLY A 148 -5.78 -15.94 2.65
N GLY A 149 -5.38 -16.93 1.83
CA GLY A 149 -6.22 -17.46 0.74
C GLY A 149 -6.14 -16.67 -0.57
N HIS A 150 -5.21 -15.70 -0.69
CA HIS A 150 -4.96 -15.04 -1.96
C HIS A 150 -4.27 -16.00 -2.93
N VAL A 151 -4.76 -16.04 -4.16
CA VAL A 151 -4.23 -16.94 -5.20
C VAL A 151 -3.53 -16.12 -6.27
N ARG A 152 -2.33 -16.55 -6.68
CA ARG A 152 -1.61 -15.91 -7.78
C ARG A 152 -2.29 -16.21 -9.10
N THR A 153 -2.93 -15.19 -9.72
CA THR A 153 -3.78 -15.35 -10.90
C THR A 153 -3.24 -14.72 -12.18
N MET A 154 -2.28 -13.77 -12.09
CA MET A 154 -1.87 -12.98 -13.25
C MET A 154 -0.35 -12.81 -13.36
N ALA A 155 0.13 -12.74 -14.62
CA ALA A 155 1.46 -12.24 -14.96
C ALA A 155 1.33 -10.85 -15.60
N ARG A 156 2.11 -9.87 -15.13
CA ARG A 156 2.17 -8.52 -15.71
C ARG A 156 3.39 -8.41 -16.61
N PHE A 157 3.18 -8.00 -17.86
CA PHE A 157 4.25 -7.69 -18.80
C PHE A 157 4.33 -6.18 -18.98
N THR A 158 5.52 -5.60 -18.81
CA THR A 158 5.76 -4.16 -18.94
C THR A 158 6.87 -3.91 -19.94
N LYS A 159 6.64 -3.00 -20.90
CA LYS A 159 7.66 -2.51 -21.83
C LYS A 159 7.77 -0.99 -21.68
N PRO A 160 8.89 -0.46 -21.17
CA PRO A 160 9.11 0.98 -21.18
C PRO A 160 9.15 1.50 -22.63
N LEU A 161 8.37 2.53 -22.94
CA LEU A 161 8.36 3.16 -24.27
C LEU A 161 9.33 4.34 -24.36
N ALA A 162 9.78 4.88 -23.23
CA ALA A 162 10.79 5.92 -23.15
C ALA A 162 11.79 5.57 -22.03
N GLN A 163 13.03 6.01 -22.18
CA GLN A 163 13.97 5.91 -21.06
C GLN A 163 13.49 6.82 -19.93
N PRO A 164 13.49 6.34 -18.67
CA PRO A 164 13.24 7.22 -17.53
C PRO A 164 14.26 8.36 -17.56
N PRO A 165 13.88 9.58 -17.16
CA PRO A 165 14.81 10.68 -17.08
C PRO A 165 16.00 10.24 -16.21
N ARG A 166 17.21 10.34 -16.77
CA ARG A 166 18.44 10.06 -16.01
C ARG A 166 18.47 11.03 -14.82
N PRO A 167 18.79 10.56 -13.61
CA PRO A 167 19.02 11.49 -12.50
C PRO A 167 20.12 12.45 -12.93
N MET A 168 19.83 13.75 -12.88
CA MET A 168 20.86 14.77 -13.08
C MET A 168 21.83 14.62 -11.92
N VAL A 169 22.99 14.07 -12.20
CA VAL A 169 24.14 14.10 -11.30
C VAL A 169 24.62 15.56 -11.37
N SER A 170 24.26 16.36 -10.37
CA SER A 170 24.91 17.67 -10.16
C SER A 170 26.34 17.38 -9.77
N LEU A 171 27.27 17.83 -10.62
CA LEU A 171 28.73 17.92 -10.35
C LEU A 171 28.98 18.98 -9.28
#